data_dee93706b20171dd5adc39a4a728f872
#
_entry.id   dee93706b20171dd5adc39a4a728f872
#
_cell.length_a   1.000
_cell.length_b   1.000
_cell.length_c   1.000
_cell.angle_alpha   90.00
_cell.angle_beta   90.00
_cell.angle_gamma   90.00
#
_symmetry.space_group_name_H-M   'P 1'
#
loop_
_entity.id
_entity.type
_entity.pdbx_description
1 polymer ?
#
loop_
_entity_poly.entity_id
_entity_poly.type
_entity_poly.pdbx_seq_one_letter_code
_entity_poly.pdbx_strand_id
1 'polypeptide(L)'
;MQTSRRTFNAALASLAVGSALAACSGSRSKGKKLTLGFISSWTDGVCMTHLTKIQVEKNGYTTELKDLSEPSVLYTGLSKGDIDLYASAWPEVTHKQYMDQYGESIEDLGSYYGSAKLTWAVPSYSAMNSIADIPGHADELDHKIIGIEDGAGITQISKEKVQPAYGLDDGTWEVKTSSTQAMVTELEKAIDAQKEIVVTLWHPFWAYNKYDVRDLEDPLNA
;
A
#
# COMPACT_ATOMS: atom_id res chain seq x y z
N MET A 1 -53.81 53.17 25.33
CA MET A 1 -53.45 51.96 26.14
C MET A 1 -52.06 51.55 25.74
N GLN A 2 -51.07 51.85 26.60
CA GLN A 2 -49.67 51.42 26.39
C GLN A 2 -49.48 50.04 26.94
N THR A 3 -49.30 49.04 26.10
CA THR A 3 -48.89 47.69 26.49
C THR A 3 -47.41 47.70 26.84
N SER A 4 -47.12 47.39 28.12
CA SER A 4 -45.78 47.41 28.69
C SER A 4 -44.85 46.39 28.02
N ARG A 5 -43.63 46.83 27.69
CA ARG A 5 -42.55 46.00 27.13
C ARG A 5 -42.19 44.76 27.96
N ARG A 6 -42.67 44.68 29.23
CA ARG A 6 -42.41 43.58 30.13
C ARG A 6 -43.27 42.33 29.85
N THR A 7 -44.47 42.49 29.30
CA THR A 7 -45.35 41.36 28.94
C THR A 7 -44.99 40.67 27.65
N PHE A 8 -44.27 41.36 26.72
CA PHE A 8 -43.83 40.78 25.48
C PHE A 8 -42.61 39.81 25.66
N ASN A 9 -41.74 40.15 26.61
CA ASN A 9 -40.57 39.32 26.89
C ASN A 9 -40.88 38.03 27.68
N ALA A 10 -42.00 37.97 28.42
CA ALA A 10 -42.41 36.75 29.13
C ALA A 10 -43.08 35.72 28.22
N ALA A 11 -43.68 36.14 27.08
CA ALA A 11 -44.30 35.23 26.11
C ALA A 11 -43.27 34.57 25.16
N LEU A 12 -42.09 35.18 24.98
CA LEU A 12 -41.01 34.61 24.18
C LEU A 12 -40.14 33.63 24.93
N ALA A 13 -40.05 33.73 26.26
CA ALA A 13 -39.29 32.83 27.11
C ALA A 13 -39.96 31.45 27.30
N SER A 14 -41.28 31.36 27.18
CA SER A 14 -42.03 30.12 27.33
C SER A 14 -42.09 29.27 26.08
N LEU A 15 -41.76 29.78 24.90
CA LEU A 15 -41.67 29.01 23.66
C LEU A 15 -40.27 28.43 23.41
N ALA A 16 -39.23 28.92 24.09
CA ALA A 16 -37.87 28.45 23.93
C ALA A 16 -37.52 27.21 24.75
N VAL A 17 -38.30 26.90 25.80
CA VAL A 17 -38.05 25.76 26.70
C VAL A 17 -38.70 24.46 26.19
N GLY A 18 -39.75 24.57 25.33
CA GLY A 18 -40.43 23.41 24.75
C GLY A 18 -39.71 22.71 23.60
N SER A 19 -38.79 23.41 22.94
CA SER A 19 -38.06 22.87 21.75
C SER A 19 -36.72 22.25 22.11
N ALA A 20 -36.20 22.44 23.32
CA ALA A 20 -34.94 21.88 23.75
C ALA A 20 -35.01 20.41 24.23
N LEU A 21 -36.21 19.89 24.53
CA LEU A 21 -36.41 18.49 24.97
C LEU A 21 -36.72 17.51 23.84
N ALA A 22 -37.01 17.99 22.60
CA ALA A 22 -37.22 17.14 21.46
C ALA A 22 -35.91 16.79 20.68
N ALA A 23 -34.80 17.42 21.04
CA ALA A 23 -33.50 17.19 20.36
C ALA A 23 -32.69 16.01 20.95
N CYS A 24 -33.17 15.37 22.03
CA CYS A 24 -32.48 14.22 22.63
C CYS A 24 -33.08 12.84 22.28
N SER A 25 -34.06 12.75 21.38
CA SER A 25 -34.56 11.47 20.94
C SER A 25 -33.97 11.10 19.58
N GLY A 26 -32.83 10.39 19.62
CA GLY A 26 -32.52 9.41 18.60
C GLY A 26 -32.06 9.91 17.24
N SER A 27 -31.13 10.84 17.16
CA SER A 27 -30.21 10.83 16.05
C SER A 27 -29.20 9.70 16.29
N ARG A 28 -29.54 8.46 15.89
CA ARG A 28 -28.48 7.51 15.52
C ARG A 28 -27.67 8.24 14.48
N SER A 29 -26.51 8.75 14.87
CA SER A 29 -25.48 9.22 13.97
C SER A 29 -25.31 8.10 12.94
N LYS A 30 -25.75 8.32 11.71
CA LYS A 30 -25.31 7.49 10.59
C LYS A 30 -23.80 7.57 10.64
N GLY A 31 -23.13 6.48 11.03
CA GLY A 31 -21.69 6.43 11.14
C GLY A 31 -21.09 7.02 9.85
N LYS A 32 -20.05 7.84 10.00
CA LYS A 32 -19.33 8.36 8.84
C LYS A 32 -18.89 7.16 8.00
N LYS A 33 -19.15 7.18 6.71
CA LYS A 33 -18.67 6.18 5.77
C LYS A 33 -17.21 6.49 5.45
N LEU A 34 -16.35 5.45 5.48
CA LEU A 34 -14.96 5.51 5.07
C LEU A 34 -14.71 4.58 3.89
N THR A 35 -14.05 5.07 2.87
CA THR A 35 -13.57 4.29 1.73
C THR A 35 -12.12 3.90 1.97
N LEU A 36 -11.85 2.59 2.05
CA LEU A 36 -10.50 2.06 2.22
C LEU A 36 -9.99 1.54 0.88
N GLY A 37 -8.90 2.13 0.37
CA GLY A 37 -8.25 1.70 -0.86
C GLY A 37 -7.25 0.58 -0.57
N PHE A 38 -7.09 -0.33 -1.54
CA PHE A 38 -6.08 -1.39 -1.50
C PHE A 38 -5.77 -1.90 -2.91
N ILE A 39 -4.69 -2.68 -3.01
CA ILE A 39 -4.31 -3.38 -4.24
C ILE A 39 -4.36 -4.87 -3.92
N SER A 40 -5.27 -5.60 -4.58
CA SER A 40 -5.58 -6.99 -4.23
C SER A 40 -4.43 -7.97 -4.47
N SER A 41 -3.50 -7.65 -5.37
CA SER A 41 -2.29 -8.44 -5.60
C SER A 41 -1.27 -8.37 -4.44
N TRP A 42 -1.37 -7.36 -3.57
CA TRP A 42 -0.49 -7.13 -2.42
C TRP A 42 -1.18 -7.61 -1.15
N THR A 43 -1.01 -8.88 -0.82
CA THR A 43 -1.78 -9.57 0.23
C THR A 43 -1.55 -9.04 1.63
N ASP A 44 -0.36 -8.52 1.94
CA ASP A 44 -0.07 -7.78 3.17
C ASP A 44 -0.99 -6.56 3.30
N GLY A 45 -1.11 -5.78 2.23
CA GLY A 45 -2.02 -4.64 2.14
C GLY A 45 -3.49 -5.04 2.27
N VAL A 46 -3.90 -6.15 1.64
CA VAL A 46 -5.26 -6.70 1.80
C VAL A 46 -5.53 -7.03 3.27
N CYS A 47 -4.63 -7.76 3.93
CA CYS A 47 -4.77 -8.12 5.34
C CYS A 47 -4.90 -6.89 6.24
N MET A 48 -4.03 -5.89 6.04
CA MET A 48 -4.05 -4.65 6.84
C MET A 48 -5.30 -3.81 6.58
N THR A 49 -5.77 -3.74 5.33
CA THR A 49 -7.02 -3.05 4.98
C THR A 49 -8.22 -3.69 5.68
N HIS A 50 -8.32 -5.02 5.68
CA HIS A 50 -9.41 -5.72 6.38
C HIS A 50 -9.32 -5.57 7.90
N LEU A 51 -8.11 -5.59 8.47
CA LEU A 51 -7.92 -5.33 9.89
C LEU A 51 -8.34 -3.90 10.26
N THR A 52 -7.93 -2.91 9.48
CA THR A 52 -8.32 -1.51 9.64
C THR A 52 -9.84 -1.36 9.55
N LYS A 53 -10.47 -1.98 8.53
CA LYS A 53 -11.92 -2.03 8.39
C LYS A 53 -12.60 -2.48 9.69
N ILE A 54 -12.19 -3.62 10.24
CA ILE A 54 -12.75 -4.17 11.48
C ILE A 54 -12.60 -3.16 12.64
N GLN A 55 -11.46 -2.49 12.75
CA GLN A 55 -11.22 -1.55 13.85
C GLN A 55 -12.04 -0.26 13.72
N VAL A 56 -12.14 0.31 12.52
CA VAL A 56 -12.94 1.54 12.32
C VAL A 56 -14.45 1.25 12.46
N GLU A 57 -14.92 0.07 12.03
CA GLU A 57 -16.31 -0.34 12.19
C GLU A 57 -16.69 -0.55 13.68
N LYS A 58 -15.78 -1.08 14.50
CA LYS A 58 -15.97 -1.14 15.96
C LYS A 58 -16.12 0.25 16.59
N ASN A 59 -15.57 1.29 15.97
CA ASN A 59 -15.69 2.68 16.38
C ASN A 59 -16.89 3.42 15.75
N GLY A 60 -17.83 2.69 15.14
CA GLY A 60 -19.10 3.24 14.66
C GLY A 60 -19.06 3.80 13.25
N TYR A 61 -17.99 3.59 12.48
CA TYR A 61 -17.94 3.90 11.07
C TYR A 61 -18.61 2.81 10.22
N THR A 62 -19.01 3.14 9.02
CA THR A 62 -19.31 2.17 7.95
C THR A 62 -18.19 2.22 6.94
N THR A 63 -17.86 1.11 6.31
CA THR A 63 -16.74 1.06 5.36
C THR A 63 -17.15 0.60 3.97
N GLU A 64 -16.44 1.12 2.98
CA GLU A 64 -16.41 0.60 1.62
C GLU A 64 -14.97 0.20 1.29
N LEU A 65 -14.79 -0.97 0.67
CA LEU A 65 -13.49 -1.41 0.18
C LEU A 65 -13.40 -1.12 -1.32
N LYS A 66 -12.28 -0.51 -1.74
CA LYS A 66 -12.04 -0.14 -3.13
C LYS A 66 -10.73 -0.77 -3.60
N ASP A 67 -10.87 -1.79 -4.44
CA ASP A 67 -9.73 -2.45 -5.09
C ASP A 67 -9.23 -1.62 -6.26
N LEU A 68 -7.93 -1.40 -6.33
CA LEU A 68 -7.27 -0.59 -7.34
C LEU A 68 -6.11 -1.38 -7.95
N SER A 69 -5.83 -1.12 -9.22
CA SER A 69 -4.78 -1.84 -9.95
C SER A 69 -3.37 -1.26 -9.76
N GLU A 70 -3.27 0.02 -9.40
CA GLU A 70 -2.02 0.78 -9.41
C GLU A 70 -1.93 1.77 -8.25
N PRO A 71 -0.73 1.96 -7.66
CA PRO A 71 -0.51 2.93 -6.59
C PRO A 71 -0.82 4.38 -7.02
N SER A 72 -0.54 4.74 -8.27
CA SER A 72 -0.81 6.07 -8.80
C SER A 72 -2.28 6.46 -8.72
N VAL A 73 -3.17 5.52 -9.03
CA VAL A 73 -4.63 5.70 -8.95
C VAL A 73 -5.06 5.80 -7.48
N LEU A 74 -4.46 4.97 -6.60
CA LEU A 74 -4.76 4.97 -5.17
C LEU A 74 -4.39 6.31 -4.52
N TYR A 75 -3.16 6.79 -4.73
CA TYR A 75 -2.70 8.06 -4.16
C TYR A 75 -3.42 9.28 -4.75
N THR A 76 -3.78 9.24 -6.03
CA THR A 76 -4.68 10.24 -6.62
C THR A 76 -6.05 10.23 -5.94
N GLY A 77 -6.60 9.06 -5.63
CA GLY A 77 -7.86 8.92 -4.90
C GLY A 77 -7.79 9.46 -3.48
N LEU A 78 -6.68 9.19 -2.74
CA LEU A 78 -6.43 9.76 -1.42
C LEU A 78 -6.36 11.29 -1.48
N SER A 79 -5.58 11.84 -2.41
CA SER A 79 -5.40 13.30 -2.52
C SER A 79 -6.67 14.06 -2.85
N LYS A 80 -7.64 13.41 -3.51
CA LYS A 80 -8.94 13.97 -3.87
C LYS A 80 -10.06 13.67 -2.86
N GLY A 81 -9.81 12.80 -1.88
CA GLY A 81 -10.83 12.35 -0.93
C GLY A 81 -11.82 11.32 -1.50
N ASP A 82 -11.49 10.68 -2.63
CA ASP A 82 -12.25 9.53 -3.17
C ASP A 82 -11.92 8.24 -2.41
N ILE A 83 -10.81 8.23 -1.71
CA ILE A 83 -10.32 7.23 -0.76
C ILE A 83 -9.97 7.96 0.53
N ASP A 84 -10.46 7.45 1.66
CA ASP A 84 -10.22 8.05 2.98
C ASP A 84 -8.98 7.46 3.66
N LEU A 85 -8.70 6.17 3.44
CA LEU A 85 -7.60 5.46 4.12
C LEU A 85 -6.89 4.47 3.17
N TYR A 86 -5.58 4.39 3.32
CA TYR A 86 -4.72 3.36 2.76
C TYR A 86 -3.81 2.79 3.84
N ALA A 87 -3.96 1.51 4.16
CA ALA A 87 -3.35 0.89 5.33
C ALA A 87 -1.99 0.22 5.06
N SER A 88 -1.46 0.28 3.83
CA SER A 88 -0.18 -0.35 3.46
C SER A 88 0.72 0.62 2.71
N ALA A 89 0.77 1.87 3.17
CA ALA A 89 1.69 2.86 2.63
C ALA A 89 3.13 2.60 3.08
N TRP A 90 4.09 2.82 2.17
CA TRP A 90 5.53 2.78 2.43
C TRP A 90 6.14 4.15 2.06
N PRO A 91 5.86 5.20 2.84
CA PRO A 91 6.08 6.60 2.45
C PRO A 91 7.54 6.96 2.24
N GLU A 92 8.46 6.28 2.93
CA GLU A 92 9.89 6.64 2.95
C GLU A 92 10.67 6.11 1.75
N VAL A 93 10.18 5.03 1.12
CA VAL A 93 10.90 4.31 0.06
C VAL A 93 10.02 4.13 -1.17
N THR A 94 9.19 3.08 -1.18
CA THR A 94 8.49 2.64 -2.40
C THR A 94 7.37 3.58 -2.85
N HIS A 95 6.76 4.33 -1.93
CA HIS A 95 5.73 5.31 -2.23
C HIS A 95 6.18 6.77 -2.05
N LYS A 96 7.49 6.99 -1.88
CA LYS A 96 8.06 8.33 -1.65
C LYS A 96 7.63 9.33 -2.73
N GLN A 97 7.67 8.93 -3.99
CA GLN A 97 7.26 9.79 -5.10
C GLN A 97 5.82 10.31 -4.97
N TYR A 98 4.91 9.47 -4.47
CA TYR A 98 3.51 9.87 -4.26
C TYR A 98 3.36 10.78 -3.05
N MET A 99 4.16 10.56 -2.00
CA MET A 99 4.20 11.45 -0.84
C MET A 99 4.82 12.80 -1.21
N ASP A 100 5.86 12.82 -2.05
CA ASP A 100 6.43 14.07 -2.57
C ASP A 100 5.41 14.85 -3.42
N GLN A 101 4.56 14.16 -4.17
CA GLN A 101 3.56 14.77 -5.04
C GLN A 101 2.28 15.22 -4.30
N TYR A 102 1.82 14.45 -3.33
CA TYR A 102 0.51 14.59 -2.71
C TYR A 102 0.54 14.80 -1.20
N GLY A 103 1.72 14.83 -0.56
CA GLY A 103 1.89 14.86 0.89
C GLY A 103 1.22 16.06 1.59
N GLU A 104 1.05 17.20 0.89
CA GLU A 104 0.31 18.33 1.45
C GLU A 104 -1.20 18.05 1.63
N SER A 105 -1.75 17.07 0.92
CA SER A 105 -3.17 16.66 0.96
C SER A 105 -3.42 15.32 1.62
N ILE A 106 -2.37 14.63 2.06
CA ILE A 106 -2.42 13.28 2.68
C ILE A 106 -1.73 13.36 4.04
N GLU A 107 -2.38 12.83 5.07
CA GLU A 107 -1.82 12.72 6.41
C GLU A 107 -1.21 11.32 6.62
N ASP A 108 0.06 11.26 7.03
CA ASP A 108 0.71 10.05 7.50
C ASP A 108 0.37 9.84 8.99
N LEU A 109 -0.34 8.75 9.28
CA LEU A 109 -0.78 8.40 10.63
C LEU A 109 0.29 7.62 11.43
N GLY A 110 1.45 7.41 10.87
CA GLY A 110 2.59 6.73 11.50
C GLY A 110 2.68 5.25 11.18
N SER A 111 3.85 4.69 11.51
CA SER A 111 4.19 3.30 11.20
C SER A 111 3.65 2.33 12.22
N TYR A 112 3.09 1.22 11.76
CA TYR A 112 2.66 0.08 12.57
C TYR A 112 3.56 -1.17 12.39
N TYR A 113 4.48 -1.15 11.42
CA TYR A 113 5.38 -2.26 11.11
C TYR A 113 6.77 -1.76 10.74
N GLY A 114 7.76 -2.08 11.56
CA GLY A 114 9.12 -1.51 11.45
C GLY A 114 10.15 -2.40 10.73
N SER A 115 9.74 -3.59 10.21
CA SER A 115 10.67 -4.55 9.59
C SER A 115 10.39 -4.76 8.10
N ALA A 116 9.66 -3.82 7.48
CA ALA A 116 9.38 -3.84 6.06
C ALA A 116 10.67 -3.63 5.25
N LYS A 117 10.89 -4.45 4.23
CA LYS A 117 12.01 -4.28 3.29
C LYS A 117 11.66 -4.76 1.89
N LEU A 118 12.25 -4.14 0.89
CA LEU A 118 12.26 -4.58 -0.49
C LEU A 118 13.44 -5.51 -0.72
N THR A 119 13.27 -6.52 -1.56
CA THR A 119 14.31 -7.52 -1.79
C THR A 119 14.33 -7.97 -3.25
N TRP A 120 15.50 -8.40 -3.73
CA TRP A 120 15.60 -9.33 -4.82
C TRP A 120 15.81 -10.72 -4.22
N ALA A 121 15.06 -11.70 -4.68
CA ALA A 121 15.04 -13.02 -4.09
C ALA A 121 15.25 -14.11 -5.16
N VAL A 122 15.80 -15.22 -4.71
CA VAL A 122 16.08 -16.41 -5.53
C VAL A 122 15.55 -17.65 -4.81
N PRO A 123 15.29 -18.77 -5.52
CA PRO A 123 15.07 -20.06 -4.87
C PRO A 123 16.26 -20.44 -4.00
N SER A 124 16.03 -21.13 -2.88
CA SER A 124 17.08 -21.47 -1.92
C SER A 124 18.16 -22.41 -2.49
N TYR A 125 17.85 -23.12 -3.57
CA TYR A 125 18.84 -23.94 -4.30
C TYR A 125 19.80 -23.14 -5.18
N SER A 126 19.52 -21.87 -5.46
CA SER A 126 20.38 -21.00 -6.28
C SER A 126 21.79 -20.88 -5.69
N ALA A 127 22.80 -20.84 -6.57
CA ALA A 127 24.17 -20.58 -6.19
C ALA A 127 24.44 -19.10 -5.87
N MET A 128 23.61 -18.18 -6.36
CA MET A 128 23.75 -16.73 -6.13
C MET A 128 23.44 -16.38 -4.69
N ASN A 129 24.32 -15.69 -3.99
CA ASN A 129 24.12 -15.23 -2.61
C ASN A 129 23.90 -13.72 -2.50
N SER A 130 24.36 -12.98 -3.48
CA SER A 130 24.33 -11.52 -3.53
C SER A 130 23.82 -11.04 -4.89
N ILE A 131 23.26 -9.85 -4.94
CA ILE A 131 22.95 -9.14 -6.19
C ILE A 131 24.22 -9.00 -7.06
N ALA A 132 25.38 -8.89 -6.44
CA ALA A 132 26.66 -8.84 -7.15
C ALA A 132 27.01 -10.11 -7.93
N ASP A 133 26.37 -11.24 -7.63
CA ASP A 133 26.61 -12.51 -8.34
C ASP A 133 25.83 -12.59 -9.67
N ILE A 134 24.76 -11.79 -9.82
CA ILE A 134 23.83 -11.85 -10.96
C ILE A 134 24.53 -11.73 -12.32
N PRO A 135 25.48 -10.81 -12.54
CA PRO A 135 26.16 -10.72 -13.83
C PRO A 135 26.85 -12.00 -14.26
N GLY A 136 27.32 -12.83 -13.30
CA GLY A 136 27.94 -14.12 -13.56
C GLY A 136 26.95 -15.21 -14.03
N HIS A 137 25.65 -14.99 -13.87
CA HIS A 137 24.56 -15.94 -14.20
C HIS A 137 23.67 -15.43 -15.35
N ALA A 138 24.22 -14.58 -16.21
CA ALA A 138 23.46 -13.89 -17.27
C ALA A 138 22.72 -14.86 -18.20
N ASP A 139 23.38 -15.89 -18.69
CA ASP A 139 22.80 -16.87 -19.62
C ASP A 139 21.68 -17.69 -18.95
N GLU A 140 21.86 -18.05 -17.66
CA GLU A 140 20.88 -18.83 -16.88
C GLU A 140 19.62 -18.02 -16.59
N LEU A 141 19.77 -16.72 -16.42
CA LEU A 141 18.69 -15.77 -16.14
C LEU A 141 18.06 -15.16 -17.39
N ASP A 142 18.58 -15.48 -18.60
CA ASP A 142 18.16 -14.84 -19.86
C ASP A 142 18.21 -13.30 -19.76
N HIS A 143 19.19 -12.79 -18.98
CA HIS A 143 19.39 -11.36 -18.68
C HIS A 143 18.15 -10.68 -18.08
N LYS A 144 17.35 -11.40 -17.26
CA LYS A 144 16.10 -10.87 -16.72
C LYS A 144 16.04 -10.96 -15.21
N ILE A 145 15.53 -9.90 -14.62
CA ILE A 145 15.00 -9.87 -13.26
C ILE A 145 13.47 -9.77 -13.39
N ILE A 146 12.74 -10.68 -12.78
CA ILE A 146 11.28 -10.72 -12.91
C ILE A 146 10.66 -9.81 -11.84
N GLY A 147 10.11 -8.70 -12.31
CA GLY A 147 9.47 -7.68 -11.49
C GLY A 147 7.96 -7.82 -11.44
N ILE A 148 7.34 -6.90 -10.70
CA ILE A 148 5.90 -6.77 -10.56
C ILE A 148 5.35 -5.64 -11.42
N GLU A 149 4.25 -4.99 -11.01
CA GLU A 149 3.63 -3.89 -11.72
C GLU A 149 4.63 -2.76 -11.99
N ASP A 150 4.56 -2.16 -13.18
CA ASP A 150 5.49 -1.08 -13.58
C ASP A 150 5.41 0.15 -12.66
N GLY A 151 4.21 0.48 -12.18
CA GLY A 151 3.99 1.57 -11.22
C GLY A 151 4.38 1.26 -9.77
N ALA A 152 4.82 0.04 -9.45
CA ALA A 152 5.27 -0.31 -8.11
C ALA A 152 6.64 0.31 -7.80
N GLY A 153 6.79 0.87 -6.59
CA GLY A 153 8.04 1.53 -6.21
C GLY A 153 9.25 0.59 -6.22
N ILE A 154 9.09 -0.69 -5.86
CA ILE A 154 10.18 -1.68 -5.97
C ILE A 154 10.66 -1.83 -7.42
N THR A 155 9.75 -1.79 -8.39
CA THR A 155 10.10 -1.87 -9.81
C THR A 155 10.91 -0.67 -10.25
N GLN A 156 10.51 0.53 -9.82
CA GLN A 156 11.25 1.76 -10.14
C GLN A 156 12.62 1.79 -9.46
N ILE A 157 12.70 1.46 -8.17
CA ILE A 157 13.96 1.37 -7.44
C ILE A 157 14.88 0.34 -8.09
N SER A 158 14.35 -0.81 -8.51
CA SER A 158 15.13 -1.84 -9.22
C SER A 158 15.74 -1.31 -10.51
N LYS A 159 14.99 -0.55 -11.30
CA LYS A 159 15.46 0.02 -12.57
C LYS A 159 16.41 1.21 -12.38
N GLU A 160 16.08 2.10 -11.45
CA GLU A 160 16.75 3.41 -11.34
C GLU A 160 17.97 3.38 -10.42
N LYS A 161 18.01 2.42 -9.46
CA LYS A 161 19.08 2.36 -8.47
C LYS A 161 19.82 1.02 -8.47
N VAL A 162 19.09 -0.10 -8.31
CA VAL A 162 19.74 -1.41 -8.15
C VAL A 162 20.46 -1.83 -9.43
N GLN A 163 19.78 -1.80 -10.59
CA GLN A 163 20.43 -2.16 -11.87
C GLN A 163 21.71 -1.35 -12.10
N PRO A 164 21.72 0.00 -12.04
CA PRO A 164 22.94 0.77 -12.25
C PRO A 164 24.05 0.49 -11.22
N ALA A 165 23.67 0.31 -9.95
CA ALA A 165 24.64 0.06 -8.88
C ALA A 165 25.44 -1.24 -9.09
N TYR A 166 24.80 -2.25 -9.73
CA TYR A 166 25.41 -3.55 -9.98
C TYR A 166 25.82 -3.78 -11.44
N GLY A 167 25.84 -2.73 -12.26
CA GLY A 167 26.23 -2.82 -13.68
C GLY A 167 25.29 -3.64 -14.54
N LEU A 168 24.00 -3.65 -14.17
CA LEU A 168 22.93 -4.35 -14.89
C LEU A 168 22.13 -3.38 -15.79
N ASP A 169 22.69 -2.21 -16.10
CA ASP A 169 22.09 -1.15 -16.92
C ASP A 169 22.81 -0.95 -18.28
N ASP A 170 23.61 -1.93 -18.68
CA ASP A 170 24.39 -1.91 -19.94
C ASP A 170 23.53 -2.10 -21.21
N GLY A 171 22.21 -2.19 -21.06
CA GLY A 171 21.25 -2.42 -22.15
C GLY A 171 21.04 -3.88 -22.51
N THR A 172 21.72 -4.82 -21.83
CA THR A 172 21.49 -6.26 -22.02
C THR A 172 20.51 -6.82 -20.99
N TRP A 173 20.43 -6.22 -19.79
CA TRP A 173 19.56 -6.66 -18.72
C TRP A 173 18.22 -5.94 -18.72
N GLU A 174 17.19 -6.66 -18.31
CA GLU A 174 15.83 -6.16 -18.18
C GLU A 174 15.24 -6.48 -16.79
N VAL A 175 14.68 -5.47 -16.10
CA VAL A 175 13.66 -5.72 -15.08
C VAL A 175 12.35 -5.90 -15.84
N LYS A 176 12.00 -7.16 -16.09
CA LYS A 176 10.79 -7.54 -16.81
C LYS A 176 9.56 -7.31 -15.93
N THR A 177 8.80 -6.29 -16.24
CA THR A 177 7.60 -5.93 -15.48
C THR A 177 6.39 -6.75 -15.91
N SER A 178 5.55 -7.08 -14.92
CA SER A 178 4.30 -7.79 -15.10
C SER A 178 3.35 -7.52 -13.92
N SER A 179 2.34 -8.35 -13.69
CA SER A 179 1.61 -8.32 -12.42
C SER A 179 2.32 -9.15 -11.35
N THR A 180 2.06 -8.85 -10.08
CA THR A 180 2.54 -9.66 -8.95
C THR A 180 2.17 -11.14 -9.12
N GLN A 181 0.95 -11.46 -9.60
CA GLN A 181 0.54 -12.84 -9.85
C GLN A 181 1.35 -13.49 -10.97
N ALA A 182 1.66 -12.75 -12.04
CA ALA A 182 2.47 -13.27 -13.15
C ALA A 182 3.90 -13.54 -12.69
N MET A 183 4.51 -12.63 -11.92
CA MET A 183 5.84 -12.84 -11.31
C MET A 183 5.86 -14.11 -10.45
N VAL A 184 4.88 -14.27 -9.54
CA VAL A 184 4.79 -15.47 -8.69
C VAL A 184 4.60 -16.75 -9.53
N THR A 185 3.86 -16.68 -10.64
CA THR A 185 3.68 -17.82 -11.55
C THR A 185 5.00 -18.19 -12.24
N GLU A 186 5.82 -17.21 -12.65
CA GLU A 186 7.15 -17.45 -13.22
C GLU A 186 8.09 -18.06 -12.16
N LEU A 187 8.05 -17.56 -10.92
CA LEU A 187 8.80 -18.12 -9.80
C LEU A 187 8.44 -19.59 -9.55
N GLU A 188 7.14 -19.91 -9.46
CA GLU A 188 6.66 -21.28 -9.25
C GLU A 188 7.14 -22.23 -10.36
N LYS A 189 7.03 -21.82 -11.62
CA LYS A 189 7.52 -22.60 -12.78
C LYS A 189 9.04 -22.81 -12.75
N ALA A 190 9.80 -21.80 -12.33
CA ALA A 190 11.26 -21.92 -12.22
C ALA A 190 11.64 -22.91 -11.11
N ILE A 191 10.97 -22.84 -9.95
CA ILE A 191 11.17 -23.76 -8.84
C ILE A 191 10.86 -25.20 -9.25
N ASP A 192 9.71 -25.44 -9.89
CA ASP A 192 9.30 -26.76 -10.36
C ASP A 192 10.29 -27.35 -11.39
N ALA A 193 10.88 -26.48 -12.21
CA ALA A 193 11.85 -26.85 -13.24
C ALA A 193 13.31 -26.86 -12.74
N GLN A 194 13.56 -26.50 -11.47
CA GLN A 194 14.89 -26.32 -10.86
C GLN A 194 15.79 -25.39 -11.69
N LYS A 195 15.22 -24.26 -12.18
CA LYS A 195 15.92 -23.24 -12.96
C LYS A 195 16.23 -22.02 -12.12
N GLU A 196 17.31 -21.32 -12.49
CA GLU A 196 17.63 -20.02 -11.91
C GLU A 196 16.57 -18.98 -12.27
N ILE A 197 16.25 -18.15 -11.31
CA ILE A 197 15.37 -17.00 -11.46
C ILE A 197 15.69 -15.97 -10.37
N VAL A 198 15.64 -14.69 -10.72
CA VAL A 198 15.65 -13.58 -9.75
C VAL A 198 14.31 -12.88 -9.84
N VAL A 199 13.66 -12.70 -8.70
CA VAL A 199 12.36 -11.99 -8.60
C VAL A 199 12.43 -10.83 -7.62
N THR A 200 11.62 -9.80 -7.84
CA THR A 200 11.43 -8.73 -6.85
C THR A 200 10.38 -9.15 -5.84
N LEU A 201 10.74 -9.14 -4.56
CA LEU A 201 9.85 -9.47 -3.45
C LEU A 201 9.96 -8.42 -2.32
N TRP A 202 9.18 -8.59 -1.29
CA TRP A 202 9.22 -7.73 -0.11
C TRP A 202 8.81 -8.51 1.15
N HIS A 203 9.23 -8.02 2.30
CA HIS A 203 8.75 -8.50 3.58
C HIS A 203 7.80 -7.47 4.21
N PRO A 204 6.60 -7.90 4.65
CA PRO A 204 6.08 -9.28 4.66
C PRO A 204 5.34 -9.65 3.36
N PHE A 205 5.65 -10.80 2.78
CA PHE A 205 4.91 -11.35 1.65
C PHE A 205 4.76 -12.87 1.79
N TRP A 206 3.59 -13.41 1.42
CA TRP A 206 3.23 -14.80 1.65
C TRP A 206 4.11 -15.81 0.89
N ALA A 207 4.73 -15.40 -0.20
CA ALA A 207 5.57 -16.27 -1.02
C ALA A 207 6.71 -16.92 -0.22
N TYR A 208 7.28 -16.21 0.76
CA TYR A 208 8.31 -16.76 1.66
C TYR A 208 7.82 -17.90 2.55
N ASN A 209 6.52 -18.01 2.77
CA ASN A 209 5.93 -19.12 3.52
C ASN A 209 5.53 -20.29 2.61
N LYS A 210 5.30 -20.05 1.33
CA LYS A 210 4.86 -21.06 0.36
C LYS A 210 6.03 -21.71 -0.37
N TYR A 211 7.02 -20.91 -0.74
CA TYR A 211 8.17 -21.34 -1.54
C TYR A 211 9.45 -21.28 -0.71
N ASP A 212 10.37 -22.18 -1.00
CA ASP A 212 11.71 -22.14 -0.43
C ASP A 212 12.58 -21.15 -1.21
N VAL A 213 12.46 -19.88 -0.82
CA VAL A 213 13.15 -18.73 -1.41
C VAL A 213 13.89 -17.94 -0.35
N ARG A 214 14.93 -17.25 -0.75
CA ARG A 214 15.73 -16.40 0.11
C ARG A 214 16.08 -15.09 -0.58
N ASP A 215 16.32 -14.06 0.23
CA ASP A 215 16.81 -12.77 -0.25
C ASP A 215 18.26 -12.90 -0.74
N LEU A 216 18.59 -12.16 -1.79
CA LEU A 216 19.98 -11.85 -2.12
C LEU A 216 20.50 -10.75 -1.19
N GLU A 217 21.77 -10.85 -0.80
CA GLU A 217 22.46 -9.76 -0.10
C GLU A 217 22.62 -8.55 -1.04
N ASP A 218 22.43 -7.36 -0.50
CA ASP A 218 22.68 -6.08 -1.17
C ASP A 218 23.85 -5.35 -0.51
N PRO A 219 25.11 -5.69 -0.82
CA PRO A 219 26.28 -5.08 -0.19
C PRO A 219 26.48 -3.59 -0.54
N LEU A 220 25.85 -3.09 -1.59
CA LEU A 220 25.93 -1.68 -1.98
C LEU A 220 24.80 -0.84 -1.36
N ASN A 221 23.79 -1.51 -0.79
CA ASN A 221 22.62 -0.87 -0.20
C ASN A 221 21.94 0.10 -1.20
N ALA A 222 21.65 -0.39 -2.41
CA ALA A 222 21.19 0.36 -3.57
C ALA A 222 19.66 0.62 -3.61
#